data_a0cb7b6f7c6d825cc1575433c885274d
#
_entry.id   a0cb7b6f7c6d825cc1575433c885274d
#
_cell.length_a   1.000
_cell.length_b   1.000
_cell.length_c   1.000
_cell.angle_alpha   90.00
_cell.angle_beta   90.00
_cell.angle_gamma   90.00
#
_symmetry.space_group_name_H-M   'P 1'
#
loop_
_entity.id
_entity.type
_entity.pdbx_description
1 polymer ?
#
loop_
_entity_poly.entity_id
_entity_poly.type
_entity_poly.pdbx_seq_one_letter_code
_entity_poly.pdbx_strand_id
1 'polypeptide(L)'
;MKSTAIVLAAGQGKRMHSKVQKQFLSLKGKPVLYYSLACFQNSPEIQEIILVTSAESIEYCRQEIVENYGFSKVKKIIPGGKERYDSVFEGLTACENCDYVYIHDGARPFVTEEILVRAEEAVKKYGGCVVGMPSKDTVKIADENQLIAQTPKRSLVWTVQTPQVFSYDLIRKAYEKARQGSMEAVTDDAMVAEAYGNIRIPLIEGSYENIK
;
A
#
# COMPACT_ATOMS: atom_id res chain seq x y z
N MET A 1 0.87 -21.52 1.17
CA MET A 1 0.90 -20.20 1.82
C MET A 1 -0.20 -19.35 1.18
N LYS A 2 -0.91 -18.55 1.97
CA LYS A 2 -1.98 -17.66 1.49
C LYS A 2 -1.55 -16.21 1.61
N SER A 3 -1.52 -15.49 0.50
CA SER A 3 -1.22 -14.06 0.46
C SER A 3 -2.50 -13.26 0.17
N THR A 4 -2.73 -12.22 0.96
CA THR A 4 -3.87 -11.32 0.81
C THR A 4 -3.39 -9.92 0.45
N ALA A 5 -3.96 -9.34 -0.61
CA ALA A 5 -3.74 -7.93 -0.95
C ALA A 5 -4.76 -7.05 -0.22
N ILE A 6 -4.28 -6.04 0.50
CA ILE A 6 -5.10 -4.97 1.10
C ILE A 6 -4.94 -3.75 0.19
N VAL A 7 -5.96 -3.47 -0.63
CA VAL A 7 -5.95 -2.36 -1.58
C VAL A 7 -6.67 -1.16 -0.98
N LEU A 8 -5.93 -0.09 -0.74
CA LEU A 8 -6.43 1.12 -0.08
C LEU A 8 -7.01 2.10 -1.09
N ALA A 9 -8.29 2.36 -1.00
CA ALA A 9 -9.05 3.27 -1.85
C ALA A 9 -9.96 4.24 -1.05
N ALA A 10 -9.72 4.41 0.27
CA ALA A 10 -10.53 5.26 1.15
C ALA A 10 -10.12 6.76 1.11
N GLY A 11 -8.97 7.08 0.51
CA GLY A 11 -8.42 8.44 0.49
C GLY A 11 -9.32 9.43 -0.26
N GLN A 12 -9.66 10.54 0.39
CA GLN A 12 -10.53 11.59 -0.18
C GLN A 12 -9.85 12.48 -1.21
N GLY A 13 -8.53 12.36 -1.41
CA GLY A 13 -7.78 13.14 -2.41
C GLY A 13 -7.81 14.66 -2.18
N LYS A 14 -7.88 15.14 -0.94
CA LYS A 14 -8.04 16.56 -0.56
C LYS A 14 -7.10 17.53 -1.30
N ARG A 15 -5.92 17.07 -1.69
CA ARG A 15 -4.90 17.87 -2.42
C ARG A 15 -5.22 18.09 -3.91
N MET A 16 -6.16 17.35 -4.49
CA MET A 16 -6.46 17.43 -5.93
C MET A 16 -7.59 18.40 -6.27
N HIS A 17 -8.29 18.97 -5.28
CA HIS A 17 -9.45 19.86 -5.48
C HIS A 17 -10.49 19.33 -6.49
N SER A 18 -10.54 18.00 -6.69
CA SER A 18 -11.46 17.32 -7.59
C SER A 18 -12.71 16.86 -6.84
N LYS A 19 -13.87 16.92 -7.49
CA LYS A 19 -15.12 16.33 -6.99
C LYS A 19 -15.10 14.80 -7.02
N VAL A 20 -14.25 14.21 -7.85
CA VAL A 20 -14.07 12.75 -7.99
C VAL A 20 -12.81 12.35 -7.24
N GLN A 21 -12.91 11.33 -6.42
CA GLN A 21 -11.76 10.77 -5.70
C GLN A 21 -10.73 10.20 -6.70
N LYS A 22 -9.44 10.39 -6.41
CA LYS A 22 -8.31 10.07 -7.31
C LYS A 22 -8.36 8.65 -7.87
N GLN A 23 -8.69 7.67 -7.03
CA GLN A 23 -8.76 6.26 -7.41
C GLN A 23 -9.91 5.94 -8.38
N PHE A 24 -10.89 6.83 -8.50
CA PHE A 24 -12.03 6.67 -9.40
C PHE A 24 -11.94 7.54 -10.67
N LEU A 25 -10.86 8.32 -10.81
CA LEU A 25 -10.62 9.05 -12.07
C LEU A 25 -10.48 8.08 -13.23
N SER A 26 -10.99 8.48 -14.40
CA SER A 26 -10.90 7.64 -15.60
C SER A 26 -9.49 7.70 -16.19
N LEU A 27 -8.89 6.54 -16.42
CA LEU A 27 -7.65 6.34 -17.16
C LEU A 27 -7.95 5.35 -18.29
N LYS A 28 -7.86 5.80 -19.54
CA LYS A 28 -8.21 4.98 -20.73
C LYS A 28 -9.57 4.26 -20.60
N GLY A 29 -10.59 4.98 -20.12
CA GLY A 29 -11.96 4.46 -20.00
C GLY A 29 -12.23 3.56 -18.79
N LYS A 30 -11.27 3.34 -17.90
CA LYS A 30 -11.43 2.56 -16.67
C LYS A 30 -11.01 3.38 -15.46
N PRO A 31 -11.60 3.17 -14.27
CA PRO A 31 -11.13 3.85 -13.07
C PRO A 31 -9.68 3.46 -12.74
N VAL A 32 -8.90 4.38 -12.20
CA VAL A 32 -7.49 4.13 -11.78
C VAL A 32 -7.39 2.87 -10.90
N LEU A 33 -8.32 2.68 -9.97
CA LEU A 33 -8.39 1.51 -9.08
C LEU A 33 -8.46 0.18 -9.85
N TYR A 34 -9.08 0.17 -11.05
CA TYR A 34 -9.17 -1.03 -11.88
C TYR A 34 -7.80 -1.66 -12.13
N TYR A 35 -6.80 -0.84 -12.47
CA TYR A 35 -5.47 -1.35 -12.85
C TYR A 35 -4.74 -2.02 -11.69
N SER A 36 -4.83 -1.44 -10.49
CA SER A 36 -4.29 -2.09 -9.29
C SER A 36 -4.99 -3.41 -9.01
N LEU A 37 -6.34 -3.42 -9.01
CA LEU A 37 -7.11 -4.65 -8.77
C LEU A 37 -6.83 -5.70 -9.85
N ALA A 38 -6.71 -5.32 -11.12
CA ALA A 38 -6.42 -6.25 -12.22
C ALA A 38 -5.05 -6.92 -12.07
N CYS A 39 -4.02 -6.19 -11.63
CA CYS A 39 -2.72 -6.76 -11.36
C CYS A 39 -2.80 -7.84 -10.27
N PHE A 40 -3.40 -7.53 -9.11
CA PHE A 40 -3.57 -8.49 -8.01
C PHE A 40 -4.52 -9.66 -8.37
N GLN A 41 -5.58 -9.39 -9.14
CA GLN A 41 -6.51 -10.43 -9.62
C GLN A 41 -5.81 -11.47 -10.48
N ASN A 42 -4.90 -11.05 -11.36
CA ASN A 42 -4.23 -11.93 -12.31
C ASN A 42 -2.97 -12.61 -11.73
N SER A 43 -2.41 -12.07 -10.64
CA SER A 43 -1.21 -12.61 -10.03
C SER A 43 -1.48 -13.97 -9.36
N PRO A 44 -0.68 -15.02 -9.63
CA PRO A 44 -0.74 -16.29 -8.91
C PRO A 44 -0.31 -16.16 -7.43
N GLU A 45 0.49 -15.14 -7.11
CA GLU A 45 0.97 -14.91 -5.76
C GLU A 45 -0.15 -14.45 -4.79
N ILE A 46 -1.26 -13.93 -5.32
CA ILE A 46 -2.36 -13.38 -4.52
C ILE A 46 -3.58 -14.29 -4.59
N GLN A 47 -4.06 -14.76 -3.44
CA GLN A 47 -5.24 -15.61 -3.33
C GLN A 47 -6.50 -14.83 -2.99
N GLU A 48 -6.36 -13.68 -2.32
CA GLU A 48 -7.49 -12.89 -1.85
C GLU A 48 -7.17 -11.39 -1.90
N ILE A 49 -8.17 -10.57 -2.16
CA ILE A 49 -8.09 -9.11 -2.12
C ILE A 49 -9.14 -8.60 -1.12
N ILE A 50 -8.70 -7.70 -0.22
CA ILE A 50 -9.56 -6.89 0.62
C ILE A 50 -9.48 -5.46 0.10
N LEU A 51 -10.59 -4.94 -0.38
CA LEU A 51 -10.69 -3.55 -0.83
C LEU A 51 -11.16 -2.67 0.32
N VAL A 52 -10.34 -1.71 0.71
CA VAL A 52 -10.66 -0.74 1.76
C VAL A 52 -11.02 0.59 1.11
N THR A 53 -12.26 1.02 1.22
CA THR A 53 -12.77 2.25 0.59
C THR A 53 -13.52 3.13 1.59
N SER A 54 -14.01 4.31 1.18
CA SER A 54 -14.91 5.08 2.05
C SER A 54 -16.26 4.38 2.19
N ALA A 55 -16.94 4.56 3.32
CA ALA A 55 -18.24 3.93 3.58
C ALA A 55 -19.24 4.21 2.46
N GLU A 56 -19.25 5.45 1.96
CA GLU A 56 -20.15 5.90 0.89
C GLU A 56 -19.82 5.29 -0.48
N SER A 57 -18.60 4.79 -0.66
CA SER A 57 -18.14 4.23 -1.94
C SER A 57 -18.22 2.70 -1.99
N ILE A 58 -18.62 2.02 -0.92
CA ILE A 58 -18.68 0.55 -0.85
C ILE A 58 -19.55 -0.01 -1.97
N GLU A 59 -20.78 0.49 -2.10
CA GLU A 59 -21.73 -0.02 -3.10
C GLU A 59 -21.27 0.29 -4.52
N TYR A 60 -20.75 1.49 -4.77
CA TYR A 60 -20.14 1.83 -6.05
C TYR A 60 -18.97 0.89 -6.40
N CYS A 61 -18.06 0.64 -5.45
CA CYS A 61 -16.95 -0.29 -5.67
C CYS A 61 -17.44 -1.71 -5.94
N ARG A 62 -18.51 -2.15 -5.27
CA ARG A 62 -19.08 -3.47 -5.48
C ARG A 62 -19.62 -3.62 -6.89
N GLN A 63 -20.55 -2.77 -7.29
CA GLN A 63 -21.29 -2.90 -8.54
C GLN A 63 -20.45 -2.46 -9.74
N GLU A 64 -19.89 -1.24 -9.69
CA GLU A 64 -19.26 -0.61 -10.86
C GLU A 64 -17.79 -1.04 -11.07
N ILE A 65 -17.15 -1.62 -10.04
CA ILE A 65 -15.76 -2.05 -10.17
C ILE A 65 -15.63 -3.56 -10.01
N VAL A 66 -16.03 -4.12 -8.86
CA VAL A 66 -15.74 -5.53 -8.58
C VAL A 66 -16.58 -6.46 -9.45
N GLU A 67 -17.89 -6.28 -9.49
CA GLU A 67 -18.81 -7.11 -10.27
C GLU A 67 -18.68 -6.83 -11.77
N ASN A 68 -18.68 -5.55 -12.15
CA ASN A 68 -18.59 -5.13 -13.55
C ASN A 68 -17.34 -5.64 -14.27
N TYR A 69 -16.19 -5.70 -13.56
CA TYR A 69 -14.93 -6.19 -14.14
C TYR A 69 -14.58 -7.63 -13.73
N GLY A 70 -15.40 -8.31 -12.95
CA GLY A 70 -15.25 -9.71 -12.58
C GLY A 70 -14.06 -9.98 -11.66
N PHE A 71 -13.77 -9.10 -10.69
CA PHE A 71 -12.68 -9.28 -9.74
C PHE A 71 -13.02 -10.32 -8.66
N SER A 72 -12.96 -11.58 -9.01
CA SER A 72 -13.38 -12.72 -8.18
C SER A 72 -12.53 -12.92 -6.91
N LYS A 73 -11.28 -12.42 -6.88
CA LYS A 73 -10.42 -12.46 -5.70
C LYS A 73 -10.77 -11.39 -4.65
N VAL A 74 -11.56 -10.37 -4.99
CA VAL A 74 -12.07 -9.39 -4.02
C VAL A 74 -13.14 -10.07 -3.17
N LYS A 75 -12.75 -10.50 -1.95
CA LYS A 75 -13.65 -11.21 -1.02
C LYS A 75 -14.36 -10.27 -0.06
N LYS A 76 -13.74 -9.15 0.26
CA LYS A 76 -14.31 -8.16 1.19
C LYS A 76 -14.12 -6.75 0.63
N ILE A 77 -15.16 -5.92 0.79
CA ILE A 77 -15.11 -4.47 0.58
C ILE A 77 -15.52 -3.87 1.91
N ILE A 78 -14.60 -3.14 2.55
CA ILE A 78 -14.79 -2.65 3.91
C ILE A 78 -14.55 -1.14 3.98
N PRO A 79 -15.15 -0.44 4.96
CA PRO A 79 -14.87 0.96 5.19
C PRO A 79 -13.45 1.14 5.74
N GLY A 80 -12.74 2.17 5.27
CA GLY A 80 -11.49 2.62 5.86
C GLY A 80 -11.74 3.52 7.07
N GLY A 81 -10.66 3.80 7.80
CA GLY A 81 -10.65 4.72 8.93
C GLY A 81 -10.35 6.16 8.52
N LYS A 82 -10.14 7.02 9.54
CA LYS A 82 -9.88 8.44 9.35
C LYS A 82 -8.58 8.72 8.61
N GLU A 83 -7.53 8.01 8.98
CA GLU A 83 -6.20 8.15 8.40
C GLU A 83 -5.82 6.88 7.61
N ARG A 84 -4.70 6.95 6.84
CA ARG A 84 -4.23 5.80 6.06
C ARG A 84 -3.93 4.60 6.94
N TYR A 85 -3.25 4.80 8.06
CA TYR A 85 -2.90 3.73 8.98
C TYR A 85 -4.13 3.08 9.65
N ASP A 86 -5.21 3.83 9.89
CA ASP A 86 -6.48 3.24 10.36
C ASP A 86 -7.08 2.32 9.29
N SER A 87 -7.08 2.77 8.03
CA SER A 87 -7.57 1.97 6.91
C SER A 87 -6.76 0.68 6.73
N VAL A 88 -5.44 0.73 6.92
CA VAL A 88 -4.58 -0.46 6.92
C VAL A 88 -4.97 -1.41 8.05
N PHE A 89 -5.17 -0.89 9.26
CA PHE A 89 -5.54 -1.70 10.42
C PHE A 89 -6.89 -2.40 10.24
N GLU A 90 -7.89 -1.71 9.66
CA GLU A 90 -9.17 -2.33 9.30
C GLU A 90 -8.96 -3.46 8.28
N GLY A 91 -8.13 -3.24 7.26
CA GLY A 91 -7.75 -4.27 6.30
C GLY A 91 -7.08 -5.49 6.95
N LEU A 92 -6.11 -5.25 7.84
CA LEU A 92 -5.44 -6.31 8.60
C LEU A 92 -6.43 -7.08 9.50
N THR A 93 -7.39 -6.38 10.10
CA THR A 93 -8.43 -7.00 10.95
C THR A 93 -9.37 -7.89 10.13
N ALA A 94 -9.61 -7.52 8.89
CA ALA A 94 -10.47 -8.28 7.98
C ALA A 94 -9.80 -9.51 7.35
N CYS A 95 -8.45 -9.64 7.44
CA CYS A 95 -7.73 -10.81 6.94
C CYS A 95 -8.07 -12.07 7.74
N GLU A 96 -8.23 -13.19 7.04
CA GLU A 96 -8.49 -14.52 7.63
C GLU A 96 -7.53 -15.55 7.06
N ASN A 97 -6.85 -16.31 7.95
CA ASN A 97 -5.93 -17.39 7.58
C ASN A 97 -4.90 -16.94 6.53
N CYS A 98 -4.20 -15.83 6.81
CA CYS A 98 -3.29 -15.16 5.91
C CYS A 98 -1.86 -15.31 6.41
N ASP A 99 -0.94 -15.72 5.53
CA ASP A 99 0.49 -15.81 5.85
C ASP A 99 1.20 -14.48 5.55
N TYR A 100 0.89 -13.87 4.39
CA TYR A 100 1.49 -12.61 3.95
C TYR A 100 0.44 -11.59 3.51
N VAL A 101 0.70 -10.32 3.78
CA VAL A 101 -0.15 -9.20 3.34
C VAL A 101 0.62 -8.24 2.44
N TYR A 102 -0.02 -7.84 1.35
CA TYR A 102 0.45 -6.85 0.39
C TYR A 102 -0.39 -5.58 0.57
N ILE A 103 0.16 -4.57 1.24
CA ILE A 103 -0.53 -3.31 1.49
C ILE A 103 -0.24 -2.37 0.31
N HIS A 104 -1.27 -2.03 -0.46
CA HIS A 104 -1.12 -1.28 -1.70
C HIS A 104 -2.07 -0.09 -1.80
N ASP A 105 -1.54 1.03 -2.27
CA ASP A 105 -2.34 2.22 -2.59
C ASP A 105 -3.09 2.01 -3.91
N GLY A 106 -4.41 1.89 -3.89
CA GLY A 106 -5.25 1.68 -5.08
C GLY A 106 -5.17 2.80 -6.13
N ALA A 107 -4.51 3.91 -5.81
CA ALA A 107 -4.21 5.00 -6.72
C ALA A 107 -2.83 4.86 -7.42
N ARG A 108 -2.17 3.70 -7.36
CA ARG A 108 -0.95 3.35 -8.10
C ARG A 108 -1.27 2.32 -9.19
N PRO A 109 -1.69 2.76 -10.38
CA PRO A 109 -2.18 1.85 -11.42
C PRO A 109 -1.09 1.04 -12.12
N PHE A 110 0.19 1.33 -11.88
CA PHE A 110 1.31 0.75 -12.63
C PHE A 110 2.15 -0.26 -11.82
N VAL A 111 1.56 -0.87 -10.80
CA VAL A 111 2.13 -2.06 -10.18
C VAL A 111 2.12 -3.21 -11.20
N THR A 112 3.20 -4.00 -11.25
CA THR A 112 3.36 -5.10 -12.21
C THR A 112 3.55 -6.43 -11.50
N GLU A 113 3.35 -7.54 -12.25
CA GLU A 113 3.57 -8.90 -11.74
C GLU A 113 5.01 -9.11 -11.27
N GLU A 114 6.00 -8.58 -11.97
CA GLU A 114 7.41 -8.73 -11.61
C GLU A 114 7.71 -8.07 -10.26
N ILE A 115 7.00 -6.98 -9.91
CA ILE A 115 7.11 -6.35 -8.58
C ILE A 115 6.54 -7.29 -7.52
N LEU A 116 5.39 -7.93 -7.79
CA LEU A 116 4.75 -8.86 -6.86
C LEU A 116 5.60 -10.10 -6.60
N VAL A 117 6.20 -10.68 -7.64
CA VAL A 117 7.11 -11.83 -7.53
C VAL A 117 8.34 -11.50 -6.69
N ARG A 118 9.01 -10.35 -6.97
CA ARG A 118 10.15 -9.91 -6.14
C ARG A 118 9.77 -9.69 -4.68
N ALA A 119 8.56 -9.16 -4.44
CA ALA A 119 8.06 -8.94 -3.09
C ALA A 119 7.79 -10.26 -2.36
N GLU A 120 7.24 -11.27 -3.05
CA GLU A 120 7.00 -12.61 -2.52
C GLU A 120 8.31 -13.30 -2.09
N GLU A 121 9.33 -13.25 -2.94
CA GLU A 121 10.66 -13.79 -2.61
C GLU A 121 11.28 -13.11 -1.39
N ALA A 122 11.17 -11.77 -1.34
CA ALA A 122 11.74 -10.98 -0.26
C ALA A 122 11.00 -11.21 1.08
N VAL A 123 9.65 -11.23 1.07
CA VAL A 123 8.90 -11.44 2.32
C VAL A 123 9.10 -12.84 2.89
N LYS A 124 9.21 -13.86 2.06
CA LYS A 124 9.53 -15.24 2.50
C LYS A 124 10.90 -15.31 3.20
N LYS A 125 11.86 -14.55 2.73
CA LYS A 125 13.23 -14.56 3.25
C LYS A 125 13.42 -13.68 4.48
N TYR A 126 12.78 -12.51 4.51
CA TYR A 126 13.07 -11.46 5.50
C TYR A 126 11.89 -11.15 6.43
N GLY A 127 10.70 -11.70 6.17
CA GLY A 127 9.49 -11.41 6.95
C GLY A 127 8.80 -10.08 6.58
N GLY A 128 9.42 -9.28 5.74
CA GLY A 128 8.88 -8.03 5.21
C GLY A 128 9.74 -7.43 4.13
N CYS A 129 9.17 -6.59 3.27
CA CYS A 129 9.90 -5.80 2.27
C CYS A 129 9.10 -4.57 1.85
N VAL A 130 9.80 -3.59 1.31
CA VAL A 130 9.22 -2.35 0.80
C VAL A 130 9.66 -2.12 -0.64
N VAL A 131 8.68 -1.93 -1.52
CA VAL A 131 8.94 -1.53 -2.90
C VAL A 131 9.35 -0.06 -2.95
N GLY A 132 10.41 0.24 -3.67
CA GLY A 132 10.88 1.61 -3.84
C GLY A 132 11.82 1.76 -5.03
N MET A 133 12.26 2.98 -5.27
CA MET A 133 13.26 3.30 -6.29
C MET A 133 14.34 4.21 -5.72
N PRO A 134 15.61 4.04 -6.12
CA PRO A 134 16.65 5.00 -5.80
C PRO A 134 16.26 6.40 -6.27
N SER A 135 16.53 7.41 -5.45
CA SER A 135 16.26 8.80 -5.84
C SER A 135 17.11 9.19 -7.05
N LYS A 136 16.48 9.76 -8.08
CA LYS A 136 17.17 10.37 -9.23
C LYS A 136 17.68 11.76 -8.89
N ASP A 137 17.03 12.45 -7.96
CA ASP A 137 17.32 13.82 -7.59
C ASP A 137 18.28 13.88 -6.38
N THR A 138 18.99 15.01 -6.24
CA THR A 138 19.72 15.31 -5.03
C THR A 138 18.73 15.75 -3.96
N VAL A 139 18.69 15.00 -2.85
CA VAL A 139 17.84 15.31 -1.70
C VAL A 139 18.61 16.19 -0.70
N LYS A 140 17.95 17.19 -0.16
CA LYS A 140 18.43 18.04 0.94
C LYS A 140 17.53 17.82 2.15
N ILE A 141 18.14 17.67 3.32
CA ILE A 141 17.45 17.74 4.60
C ILE A 141 17.61 19.18 5.07
N ALA A 142 16.48 19.85 5.30
CA ALA A 142 16.46 21.21 5.81
C ALA A 142 16.27 21.23 7.33
N ASP A 143 16.76 22.28 7.99
CA ASP A 143 16.39 22.60 9.36
C ASP A 143 15.04 23.36 9.43
N GLU A 144 14.62 23.75 10.63
CA GLU A 144 13.36 24.47 10.87
C GLU A 144 13.32 25.84 10.19
N ASN A 145 14.47 26.44 9.87
CA ASN A 145 14.62 27.72 9.18
C ASN A 145 14.72 27.56 7.65
N GLN A 146 14.50 26.35 7.12
CA GLN A 146 14.62 26.00 5.70
C GLN A 146 16.06 26.12 5.15
N LEU A 147 17.08 26.11 6.02
CA LEU A 147 18.48 26.05 5.64
C LEU A 147 18.92 24.60 5.46
N ILE A 148 19.89 24.36 4.58
CA ILE A 148 20.41 23.00 4.33
C ILE A 148 21.17 22.51 5.55
N ALA A 149 20.62 21.52 6.26
CA ALA A 149 21.26 20.84 7.38
C ALA A 149 22.15 19.68 6.89
N GLN A 150 21.69 18.92 5.89
CA GLN A 150 22.40 17.73 5.40
C GLN A 150 22.10 17.46 3.93
N THR A 151 23.09 16.89 3.22
CA THR A 151 22.89 16.29 1.89
C THR A 151 23.25 14.81 1.98
N PRO A 152 22.27 13.90 2.06
CA PRO A 152 22.56 12.47 2.13
C PRO A 152 23.18 11.97 0.81
N LYS A 153 23.99 10.91 0.91
CA LYS A 153 24.52 10.23 -0.29
C LYS A 153 23.37 9.69 -1.13
N ARG A 154 23.20 10.21 -2.35
CA ARG A 154 22.07 9.89 -3.24
C ARG A 154 21.84 8.38 -3.44
N SER A 155 22.92 7.60 -3.56
CA SER A 155 22.83 6.14 -3.73
C SER A 155 22.20 5.39 -2.54
N LEU A 156 22.04 6.05 -1.38
CA LEU A 156 21.39 5.49 -0.20
C LEU A 156 20.00 6.05 0.04
N VAL A 157 19.52 6.95 -0.82
CA VAL A 157 18.19 7.56 -0.73
C VAL A 157 17.24 6.87 -1.68
N TRP A 158 16.15 6.36 -1.12
CA TRP A 158 15.10 5.69 -1.88
C TRP A 158 13.76 6.41 -1.70
N THR A 159 12.98 6.47 -2.77
CA THR A 159 11.58 6.89 -2.73
C THR A 159 10.70 5.67 -2.61
N VAL A 160 9.97 5.59 -1.50
CA VAL A 160 9.14 4.43 -1.17
C VAL A 160 7.85 4.44 -1.99
N GLN A 161 7.47 3.25 -2.43
CA GLN A 161 6.24 2.97 -3.17
C GLN A 161 5.39 1.94 -2.40
N THR A 162 4.36 1.44 -3.05
CA THR A 162 3.62 0.24 -2.63
C THR A 162 3.54 -0.75 -3.80
N PRO A 163 3.40 -2.08 -3.52
CA PRO A 163 3.04 -2.67 -2.24
C PRO A 163 4.17 -2.62 -1.21
N GLN A 164 3.78 -2.56 0.07
CA GLN A 164 4.63 -2.90 1.21
C GLN A 164 4.15 -4.24 1.73
N VAL A 165 5.05 -5.21 1.85
CA VAL A 165 4.66 -6.60 2.05
C VAL A 165 5.27 -7.14 3.33
N PHE A 166 4.47 -7.83 4.12
CA PHE A 166 4.88 -8.33 5.43
C PHE A 166 4.26 -9.70 5.73
N SER A 167 4.93 -10.48 6.59
CA SER A 167 4.29 -11.56 7.33
C SER A 167 3.10 -10.98 8.11
N TYR A 168 1.94 -11.61 7.99
CA TYR A 168 0.71 -11.11 8.61
C TYR A 168 0.84 -10.94 10.12
N ASP A 169 1.33 -11.96 10.81
CA ASP A 169 1.47 -11.93 12.27
C ASP A 169 2.40 -10.81 12.74
N LEU A 170 3.45 -10.55 11.98
CA LEU A 170 4.42 -9.50 12.30
C LEU A 170 3.77 -8.12 12.22
N ILE A 171 3.20 -7.79 11.05
CA ILE A 171 2.65 -6.45 10.83
C ILE A 171 1.40 -6.22 11.69
N ARG A 172 0.56 -7.24 11.89
CA ARG A 172 -0.61 -7.17 12.74
C ARG A 172 -0.22 -6.81 14.18
N LYS A 173 0.73 -7.54 14.77
CA LYS A 173 1.24 -7.27 16.12
C LYS A 173 1.93 -5.92 16.23
N ALA A 174 2.66 -5.50 15.19
CA ALA A 174 3.29 -4.18 15.15
C ALA A 174 2.25 -3.06 15.18
N TYR A 175 1.18 -3.17 14.40
CA TYR A 175 0.07 -2.22 14.41
C TYR A 175 -0.68 -2.19 15.74
N GLU A 176 -0.94 -3.34 16.34
CA GLU A 176 -1.60 -3.43 17.66
C GLU A 176 -0.79 -2.70 18.76
N LYS A 177 0.54 -2.83 18.74
CA LYS A 177 1.42 -2.09 19.65
C LYS A 177 1.46 -0.60 19.34
N ALA A 178 1.61 -0.23 18.06
CA ALA A 178 1.69 1.16 17.62
C ALA A 178 0.43 1.96 18.01
N ARG A 179 -0.74 1.34 17.91
CA ARG A 179 -2.05 1.96 18.25
C ARG A 179 -2.26 2.18 19.75
N GLN A 180 -1.39 1.69 20.62
CA GLN A 180 -1.39 2.03 22.06
C GLN A 180 -0.76 3.41 22.33
N GLY A 181 -0.08 3.99 21.32
CA GLY A 181 0.54 5.31 21.35
C GLY A 181 0.01 6.25 20.27
N SER A 182 0.75 7.32 20.00
CA SER A 182 0.44 8.24 18.90
C SER A 182 0.91 7.68 17.56
N MET A 183 0.03 7.69 16.57
CA MET A 183 0.31 7.28 15.19
C MET A 183 0.51 8.49 14.23
N GLU A 184 0.50 9.72 14.73
CA GLU A 184 0.51 10.94 13.90
C GLU A 184 1.74 11.07 13.00
N ALA A 185 2.90 10.56 13.46
CA ALA A 185 4.14 10.58 12.68
C ALA A 185 4.26 9.44 11.67
N VAL A 186 3.34 8.47 11.66
CA VAL A 186 3.40 7.31 10.77
C VAL A 186 3.02 7.72 9.34
N THR A 187 3.95 7.58 8.42
CA THR A 187 3.75 7.91 7.01
C THR A 187 3.52 6.69 6.13
N ASP A 188 4.06 5.52 6.54
CA ASP A 188 3.92 4.25 5.82
C ASP A 188 3.94 3.04 6.77
N ASP A 189 3.72 1.84 6.22
CA ASP A 189 3.60 0.61 7.00
C ASP A 189 4.97 0.10 7.48
N ALA A 190 6.03 0.44 6.73
CA ALA A 190 7.41 0.10 7.09
C ALA A 190 7.82 0.77 8.40
N MET A 191 7.47 2.05 8.61
CA MET A 191 7.75 2.72 9.89
C MET A 191 7.14 1.99 11.09
N VAL A 192 5.94 1.43 10.93
CA VAL A 192 5.30 0.63 11.98
C VAL A 192 6.07 -0.67 12.21
N ALA A 193 6.45 -1.36 11.13
CA ALA A 193 7.21 -2.61 11.22
C ALA A 193 8.63 -2.39 11.77
N GLU A 194 9.30 -1.29 11.43
CA GLU A 194 10.61 -0.90 11.95
C GLU A 194 10.56 -0.61 13.45
N ALA A 195 9.56 0.17 13.89
CA ALA A 195 9.45 0.58 15.28
C ALA A 195 9.01 -0.56 16.23
N TYR A 196 8.15 -1.45 15.76
CA TYR A 196 7.48 -2.44 16.61
C TYR A 196 7.64 -3.90 16.18
N GLY A 197 8.11 -4.14 14.94
CA GLY A 197 8.26 -5.49 14.38
C GLY A 197 9.61 -6.15 14.67
N ASN A 198 10.62 -5.38 15.12
CA ASN A 198 11.98 -5.87 15.40
C ASN A 198 12.61 -6.65 14.22
N ILE A 199 12.41 -6.15 12.98
CA ILE A 199 13.00 -6.73 11.76
C ILE A 199 13.78 -5.67 10.97
N ARG A 200 14.72 -6.16 10.17
CA ARG A 200 15.38 -5.34 9.13
C ARG A 200 14.65 -5.54 7.82
N ILE A 201 14.06 -4.47 7.30
CA ILE A 201 13.20 -4.50 6.11
C ILE A 201 14.04 -4.16 4.88
N PRO A 202 14.18 -5.07 3.90
CA PRO A 202 14.84 -4.76 2.65
C PRO A 202 14.01 -3.85 1.76
N LEU A 203 14.69 -2.93 1.07
CA LEU A 203 14.14 -2.24 -0.08
C LEU A 203 14.29 -3.13 -1.30
N ILE A 204 13.22 -3.28 -2.07
CA ILE A 204 13.22 -4.01 -3.35
C ILE A 204 12.87 -3.05 -4.48
N GLU A 205 13.45 -3.30 -5.65
CA GLU A 205 13.27 -2.44 -6.80
C GLU A 205 11.83 -2.52 -7.34
N GLY A 206 11.18 -1.36 -7.42
CA GLY A 206 9.87 -1.16 -8.03
C GLY A 206 9.97 -0.73 -9.49
N SER A 207 9.29 0.37 -9.82
CA SER A 207 9.40 1.04 -11.12
C SER A 207 9.21 2.53 -10.93
N TYR A 208 9.95 3.34 -11.69
CA TYR A 208 9.71 4.79 -11.73
C TYR A 208 8.33 5.14 -12.32
N GLU A 209 7.72 4.22 -13.05
CA GLU A 209 6.36 4.35 -13.59
C GLU A 209 5.28 4.04 -12.55
N ASN A 210 5.62 3.36 -11.43
CA ASN A 210 4.66 3.03 -10.36
C ASN A 210 4.35 4.27 -9.50
N ILE A 211 3.87 5.31 -10.17
CA ILE A 211 3.49 6.61 -9.58
C ILE A 211 2.12 6.52 -8.88
N LYS A 212 1.83 7.58 -8.11
CA LYS A 212 0.55 7.71 -7.36
C LYS A 212 -0.20 8.95 -7.80
#